data_0b3fa79876c2c8bef75e0a8f2a60c384
#
_entry.id   0b3fa79876c2c8bef75e0a8f2a60c384
#
_cell.length_a   1.000
_cell.length_b   1.000
_cell.length_c   1.000
_cell.angle_alpha   90.00
_cell.angle_beta   90.00
_cell.angle_gamma   90.00
#
_symmetry.space_group_name_H-M   'P 1'
#
loop_
_entity.id
_entity.type
_entity.pdbx_description
1 polymer ?
#
loop_
_entity_poly.entity_id
_entity_poly.type
_entity_poly.pdbx_seq_one_letter_code
_entity_poly.pdbx_strand_id
1 'polypeptide(L)'
;MRRLLALLFCLPALAQVPAEDSRNTTIPNTDTHFTPRAYKTLGEWEARRTHLRKQILSAAGLLPMPVKTDLHPQIFGRIENSDYSIEKVLIETLPGYYLGGNLYRPLKPAPAGGFPAVVSPHGHWNYGRLEHTTVASIPARAINLARQGYVVFAYDQVGYNDTIQTPHDFGGPKEDLWAFNPLTVQFWNGIRAVDFLESLPGVNRNKIGATGASGGATQTFLLAAVDDRIQFSAPANMISAIMQGGAECENAPNLRVDTFNVEIGAMMAPRPMLMVSATGDWTKNTPSEEFPAIRAIYALYDKAANVETLHLDAPHNYNQQNREAMYRFFGAHVLGDGDATHFKERSIRVEKLQDMLALHNRTLPAGALTFDGLFAEWVQRAKAQTSAIRDRSTLREMLSYALLADWPAEVISQAAGDQVVLSRPERGDRVPGIWIPGKGAAALVVAPEGAAAARKSPEVAQLLAAGRPVLMIDAFQTGTAVAPRDRSGKFFTTFNKTDDANRVQDILTSLAWLKAPNAELIGIGKAAVWCLFAAAVAPRPVPLKADLGGFTGADQDYLDRFFVPGIQRAGGFEAARLLAGK
;
A
#
# COMPACT_ATOMS: atom_id res chain seq x y z
N MET A 1 -56.70 -8.09 45.98
CA MET A 1 -55.35 -7.71 45.61
C MET A 1 -54.91 -8.51 44.35
N ARG A 2 -55.09 -7.91 43.19
CA ARG A 2 -54.67 -8.52 41.89
C ARG A 2 -53.24 -7.99 41.55
N ARG A 3 -52.27 -8.88 41.50
CA ARG A 3 -50.90 -8.56 41.03
C ARG A 3 -50.96 -8.47 39.53
N LEU A 4 -50.72 -7.26 38.98
CA LEU A 4 -50.34 -7.06 37.56
C LEU A 4 -48.91 -7.56 37.39
N LEU A 5 -48.74 -8.62 36.61
CA LEU A 5 -47.45 -8.98 36.04
C LEU A 5 -47.20 -8.06 34.84
N ALA A 6 -46.22 -7.15 34.95
CA ALA A 6 -45.72 -6.40 33.84
C ALA A 6 -44.80 -7.32 33.04
N LEU A 7 -45.23 -7.78 31.87
CA LEU A 7 -44.38 -8.39 30.86
C LEU A 7 -43.50 -7.26 30.25
N LEU A 8 -42.27 -7.18 30.69
CA LEU A 8 -41.24 -6.45 29.93
C LEU A 8 -40.99 -7.25 28.63
N PHE A 9 -41.52 -6.75 27.52
CA PHE A 9 -41.08 -7.16 26.21
C PHE A 9 -39.65 -6.65 26.04
N CYS A 10 -38.67 -7.53 26.14
CA CYS A 10 -37.35 -7.29 25.57
C CYS A 10 -37.51 -7.11 24.06
N LEU A 11 -37.55 -5.87 23.58
CA LEU A 11 -37.32 -5.58 22.16
C LEU A 11 -35.92 -6.08 21.80
N PRO A 12 -35.79 -6.88 20.74
CA PRO A 12 -34.53 -7.49 20.42
C PRO A 12 -33.49 -6.45 19.99
N ALA A 13 -32.25 -6.77 20.27
CA ALA A 13 -31.01 -6.03 20.08
C ALA A 13 -30.68 -5.55 18.65
N LEU A 14 -31.64 -5.50 17.73
CA LEU A 14 -31.44 -5.04 16.34
C LEU A 14 -31.30 -3.52 16.22
N ALA A 15 -31.73 -2.75 17.21
CA ALA A 15 -31.61 -1.28 17.22
C ALA A 15 -30.18 -0.77 17.44
N GLN A 16 -29.22 -1.65 17.77
CA GLN A 16 -27.81 -1.28 18.04
C GLN A 16 -26.84 -1.71 16.94
N VAL A 17 -27.30 -2.30 15.83
CA VAL A 17 -26.48 -2.86 14.77
C VAL A 17 -25.44 -1.86 14.19
N PRO A 18 -25.77 -0.58 13.90
CA PRO A 18 -24.78 0.37 13.41
C PRO A 18 -23.69 0.72 14.43
N ALA A 19 -24.04 0.75 15.73
CA ALA A 19 -23.10 1.03 16.81
C ALA A 19 -22.17 -0.16 17.09
N GLU A 20 -22.56 -1.37 16.76
CA GLU A 20 -21.75 -2.59 16.87
C GLU A 20 -20.90 -2.87 15.64
N ASP A 21 -21.15 -2.17 14.53
CA ASP A 21 -20.33 -2.30 13.32
C ASP A 21 -18.97 -1.64 13.52
N SER A 22 -17.92 -2.46 13.58
CA SER A 22 -16.55 -2.01 13.81
C SER A 22 -16.07 -0.99 12.78
N ARG A 23 -16.62 -0.99 11.57
CA ARG A 23 -16.30 -0.03 10.51
C ARG A 23 -16.71 1.41 10.85
N ASN A 24 -17.63 1.58 11.82
CA ASN A 24 -18.04 2.89 12.32
C ASN A 24 -17.34 3.28 13.63
N THR A 25 -16.91 2.30 14.43
CA THR A 25 -16.43 2.51 15.79
C THR A 25 -14.91 2.32 15.95
N THR A 26 -14.31 1.48 15.11
CA THR A 26 -12.87 1.23 15.11
C THR A 26 -12.26 1.83 13.85
N ILE A 27 -11.81 3.09 13.94
CA ILE A 27 -11.32 3.87 12.82
C ILE A 27 -9.82 4.11 13.01
N PRO A 28 -8.96 3.20 12.51
CA PRO A 28 -7.53 3.36 12.64
C PRO A 28 -7.02 4.56 11.81
N ASN A 29 -5.93 5.14 12.29
CA ASN A 29 -5.21 6.24 11.67
C ASN A 29 -3.69 6.04 11.83
N THR A 30 -2.89 7.04 11.42
CA THR A 30 -1.43 6.94 11.46
C THR A 30 -0.85 6.74 12.87
N ASP A 31 -1.54 7.22 13.90
CA ASP A 31 -1.11 7.18 15.31
C ASP A 31 -1.79 6.05 16.11
N THR A 32 -2.54 5.17 15.44
CA THR A 32 -3.12 3.99 16.09
C THR A 32 -2.01 3.04 16.54
N HIS A 33 -2.11 2.56 17.78
CA HIS A 33 -1.26 1.48 18.25
C HIS A 33 -1.79 0.14 17.73
N PHE A 34 -1.09 -0.41 16.75
CA PHE A 34 -1.42 -1.71 16.15
C PHE A 34 -0.72 -2.84 16.90
N THR A 35 -1.43 -3.89 17.19
CA THR A 35 -0.86 -5.10 17.80
C THR A 35 -0.29 -6.02 16.72
N PRO A 36 0.99 -6.41 16.80
CA PRO A 36 1.57 -7.37 15.87
C PRO A 36 0.85 -8.73 15.89
N ARG A 37 0.54 -9.25 14.70
CA ARG A 37 -0.08 -10.57 14.54
C ARG A 37 0.96 -11.67 14.72
N ALA A 38 0.58 -12.74 15.41
CA ALA A 38 1.37 -13.95 15.49
C ALA A 38 0.98 -14.93 14.38
N TYR A 39 1.98 -15.50 13.71
CA TYR A 39 1.83 -16.55 12.71
C TYR A 39 2.40 -17.84 13.26
N LYS A 40 1.64 -18.93 13.17
CA LYS A 40 2.02 -20.24 13.74
C LYS A 40 2.87 -21.07 12.80
N THR A 41 2.71 -20.88 11.49
CA THR A 41 3.40 -21.66 10.47
C THR A 41 3.94 -20.75 9.36
N LEU A 42 4.98 -21.23 8.68
CA LEU A 42 5.53 -20.58 7.49
C LEU A 42 4.46 -20.42 6.40
N GLY A 43 3.58 -21.42 6.22
CA GLY A 43 2.52 -21.36 5.23
C GLY A 43 1.51 -20.24 5.48
N GLU A 44 1.10 -20.03 6.74
CA GLU A 44 0.25 -18.87 7.11
C GLU A 44 0.91 -17.54 6.78
N TRP A 45 2.20 -17.41 7.12
CA TRP A 45 2.94 -16.18 6.82
C TRP A 45 3.12 -15.94 5.32
N GLU A 46 3.50 -16.96 4.55
CA GLU A 46 3.69 -16.82 3.10
C GLU A 46 2.38 -16.47 2.36
N ALA A 47 1.26 -17.03 2.80
CA ALA A 47 -0.05 -16.64 2.28
C ALA A 47 -0.34 -15.15 2.56
N ARG A 48 -0.08 -14.71 3.80
CA ARG A 48 -0.23 -13.30 4.20
C ARG A 48 0.72 -12.38 3.44
N ARG A 49 2.00 -12.75 3.34
CA ARG A 49 3.03 -12.01 2.61
C ARG A 49 2.66 -11.82 1.14
N THR A 50 2.14 -12.88 0.51
CA THR A 50 1.65 -12.82 -0.88
C THR A 50 0.50 -11.83 -1.03
N HIS A 51 -0.46 -11.85 -0.10
CA HIS A 51 -1.57 -10.92 -0.08
C HIS A 51 -1.09 -9.47 0.11
N LEU A 52 -0.23 -9.23 1.11
CA LEU A 52 0.32 -7.90 1.40
C LEU A 52 1.11 -7.32 0.22
N ARG A 53 1.91 -8.15 -0.46
CA ARG A 53 2.65 -7.71 -1.65
C ARG A 53 1.73 -7.15 -2.73
N LYS A 54 0.63 -7.83 -3.01
CA LYS A 54 -0.37 -7.37 -3.99
C LYS A 54 -1.12 -6.13 -3.51
N GLN A 55 -1.46 -6.06 -2.23
CA GLN A 55 -2.09 -4.88 -1.64
C GLN A 55 -1.18 -3.65 -1.74
N ILE A 56 0.10 -3.76 -1.37
CA ILE A 56 1.08 -2.67 -1.49
C ILE A 56 1.21 -2.23 -2.95
N LEU A 57 1.36 -3.18 -3.88
CA LEU A 57 1.45 -2.86 -5.30
C LEU A 57 0.18 -2.20 -5.85
N SER A 58 -1.00 -2.65 -5.42
CA SER A 58 -2.28 -2.04 -5.81
C SER A 58 -2.41 -0.61 -5.28
N ALA A 59 -2.13 -0.39 -3.99
CA ALA A 59 -2.15 0.92 -3.36
C ALA A 59 -1.16 1.91 -4.01
N ALA A 60 0.00 1.42 -4.41
CA ALA A 60 1.02 2.18 -5.13
C ALA A 60 0.75 2.32 -6.64
N GLY A 61 -0.40 1.88 -7.17
CA GLY A 61 -0.71 1.92 -8.60
C GLY A 61 0.17 1.00 -9.47
N LEU A 62 0.89 0.07 -8.87
CA LEU A 62 1.84 -0.84 -9.51
C LEU A 62 1.29 -2.25 -9.74
N LEU A 63 0.00 -2.44 -9.62
CA LEU A 63 -0.69 -3.69 -9.97
C LEU A 63 -1.69 -3.44 -11.11
N PRO A 64 -1.38 -3.83 -12.35
CA PRO A 64 -0.14 -4.49 -12.78
C PRO A 64 1.06 -3.54 -12.79
N MET A 65 2.27 -4.11 -12.71
CA MET A 65 3.50 -3.33 -12.77
C MET A 65 3.57 -2.54 -14.10
N PRO A 66 3.86 -1.22 -14.08
CA PRO A 66 4.03 -0.45 -15.30
C PRO A 66 5.10 -1.04 -16.21
N VAL A 67 4.90 -0.93 -17.53
CA VAL A 67 5.91 -1.36 -18.51
C VAL A 67 7.14 -0.47 -18.36
N LYS A 68 8.29 -1.11 -18.11
CA LYS A 68 9.57 -0.41 -17.97
C LYS A 68 10.04 0.13 -19.33
N THR A 69 10.47 1.37 -19.33
CA THR A 69 11.14 2.04 -20.45
C THR A 69 12.63 2.15 -20.20
N ASP A 70 13.43 2.51 -21.20
CA ASP A 70 14.84 2.77 -21.01
C ASP A 70 15.04 3.92 -20.03
N LEU A 71 16.12 3.83 -19.24
CA LEU A 71 16.43 4.82 -18.21
C LEU A 71 17.14 6.06 -18.75
N HIS A 72 17.70 5.98 -19.95
CA HIS A 72 18.51 7.03 -20.59
C HIS A 72 19.47 7.73 -19.60
N PRO A 73 20.33 6.97 -18.89
CA PRO A 73 21.10 7.51 -17.78
C PRO A 73 22.11 8.55 -18.24
N GLN A 74 22.04 9.74 -17.65
CA GLN A 74 23.04 10.79 -17.77
C GLN A 74 23.90 10.76 -16.51
N ILE A 75 25.18 10.35 -16.64
CA ILE A 75 26.15 10.30 -15.56
C ILE A 75 27.27 11.27 -15.92
N PHE A 76 27.50 12.29 -15.09
CA PHE A 76 28.43 13.37 -15.41
C PHE A 76 28.93 14.12 -14.17
N GLY A 77 29.86 15.05 -14.38
CA GLY A 77 30.37 15.91 -13.31
C GLY A 77 31.11 15.15 -12.23
N ARG A 78 31.98 14.19 -12.66
CA ARG A 78 32.74 13.33 -11.75
C ARG A 78 33.70 14.14 -10.89
N ILE A 79 33.62 13.93 -9.58
CA ILE A 79 34.54 14.41 -8.55
C ILE A 79 35.29 13.22 -8.02
N GLU A 80 36.61 13.21 -8.18
CA GLU A 80 37.47 12.16 -7.64
C GLU A 80 38.12 12.59 -6.32
N ASN A 81 38.07 11.72 -5.35
CA ASN A 81 38.77 11.81 -4.09
C ASN A 81 39.84 10.68 -4.04
N SER A 82 40.52 10.50 -2.92
CA SER A 82 41.60 9.51 -2.82
C SER A 82 41.15 8.05 -2.99
N ASP A 83 39.92 7.74 -2.60
CA ASP A 83 39.44 6.36 -2.45
C ASP A 83 37.98 6.16 -2.93
N TYR A 84 37.32 7.23 -3.37
CA TYR A 84 35.98 7.18 -3.94
C TYR A 84 35.77 8.29 -4.99
N SER A 85 34.74 8.14 -5.81
CA SER A 85 34.26 9.20 -6.70
C SER A 85 32.79 9.47 -6.48
N ILE A 86 32.34 10.69 -6.85
CA ILE A 86 30.95 11.10 -6.84
C ILE A 86 30.60 11.58 -8.25
N GLU A 87 29.45 11.16 -8.77
CA GLU A 87 28.94 11.59 -10.08
C GLU A 87 27.50 12.05 -9.94
N LYS A 88 27.11 13.09 -10.67
CA LYS A 88 25.72 13.51 -10.81
C LYS A 88 25.00 12.56 -11.75
N VAL A 89 23.77 12.21 -11.41
CA VAL A 89 22.94 11.29 -12.17
C VAL A 89 21.58 11.88 -12.42
N LEU A 90 21.09 11.70 -13.65
CA LEU A 90 19.71 11.94 -14.03
C LEU A 90 19.23 10.74 -14.84
N ILE A 91 18.15 10.07 -14.42
CA ILE A 91 17.56 8.92 -15.12
C ILE A 91 16.09 9.16 -15.39
N GLU A 92 15.61 8.69 -16.54
CA GLU A 92 14.21 8.76 -16.93
C GLU A 92 13.46 7.53 -16.39
N THR A 93 12.66 7.73 -15.31
CA THR A 93 11.96 6.62 -14.65
C THR A 93 10.59 6.32 -15.26
N LEU A 94 9.92 7.34 -15.79
CA LEU A 94 8.76 7.28 -16.66
C LEU A 94 9.04 8.17 -17.87
N PRO A 95 8.40 7.98 -19.01
CA PRO A 95 8.60 8.86 -20.16
C PRO A 95 8.41 10.32 -19.79
N GLY A 96 9.45 11.11 -20.02
CA GLY A 96 9.48 12.53 -19.69
C GLY A 96 9.56 12.87 -18.19
N TYR A 97 9.77 11.89 -17.29
CA TYR A 97 9.94 12.14 -15.85
C TYR A 97 11.32 11.67 -15.37
N TYR A 98 12.01 12.54 -14.68
CA TYR A 98 13.43 12.38 -14.34
C TYR A 98 13.65 12.29 -12.84
N LEU A 99 14.42 11.28 -12.43
CA LEU A 99 14.94 11.08 -11.09
C LEU A 99 16.38 11.57 -11.02
N GLY A 100 16.64 12.52 -10.13
CA GLY A 100 17.96 13.03 -9.82
C GLY A 100 18.65 12.30 -8.68
N GLY A 101 19.97 12.28 -8.69
CA GLY A 101 20.75 11.64 -7.63
C GLY A 101 22.26 11.83 -7.75
N ASN A 102 22.96 11.24 -6.79
CA ASN A 102 24.43 11.14 -6.80
C ASN A 102 24.85 9.68 -6.70
N LEU A 103 25.78 9.30 -7.57
CA LEU A 103 26.36 7.98 -7.62
C LEU A 103 27.76 8.03 -6.99
N TYR A 104 27.96 7.24 -5.95
CA TYR A 104 29.22 7.10 -5.24
C TYR A 104 29.86 5.76 -5.59
N ARG A 105 31.13 5.77 -5.98
CA ARG A 105 31.85 4.56 -6.41
C ARG A 105 33.17 4.40 -5.69
N PRO A 106 33.55 3.16 -5.33
CA PRO A 106 34.91 2.84 -4.94
C PRO A 106 35.92 3.15 -6.07
N LEU A 107 37.11 3.62 -5.75
CA LEU A 107 38.20 3.75 -6.70
C LEU A 107 39.18 2.54 -6.72
N LYS A 108 38.94 1.55 -5.85
CA LYS A 108 39.66 0.27 -5.88
C LYS A 108 39.16 -0.62 -7.02
N PRO A 109 39.94 -1.61 -7.47
CA PRO A 109 39.49 -2.59 -8.43
C PRO A 109 38.26 -3.36 -7.93
N ALA A 110 37.30 -3.65 -8.82
CA ALA A 110 36.14 -4.43 -8.46
C ALA A 110 36.54 -5.87 -8.10
N PRO A 111 35.97 -6.44 -7.05
CA PRO A 111 36.17 -7.84 -6.72
C PRO A 111 35.55 -8.75 -7.79
N ALA A 112 35.95 -10.03 -7.79
CA ALA A 112 35.33 -11.01 -8.67
C ALA A 112 33.81 -11.02 -8.43
N GLY A 113 33.02 -10.87 -9.50
CA GLY A 113 31.56 -10.76 -9.43
C GLY A 113 31.01 -9.35 -9.21
N GLY A 114 31.86 -8.33 -9.09
CA GLY A 114 31.46 -6.92 -8.96
C GLY A 114 31.24 -6.46 -7.51
N PHE A 115 31.09 -5.16 -7.34
CA PHE A 115 30.78 -4.53 -6.07
C PHE A 115 29.31 -4.76 -5.66
N PRO A 116 29.00 -5.04 -4.40
CA PRO A 116 27.64 -4.88 -3.89
C PRO A 116 27.19 -3.43 -4.07
N ALA A 117 25.87 -3.20 -4.15
CA ALA A 117 25.33 -1.88 -4.34
C ALA A 117 24.22 -1.55 -3.34
N VAL A 118 23.98 -0.26 -3.13
CA VAL A 118 22.98 0.22 -2.17
C VAL A 118 22.17 1.35 -2.80
N VAL A 119 20.85 1.21 -2.84
CA VAL A 119 19.94 2.33 -3.03
C VAL A 119 19.75 3.05 -1.69
N SER A 120 19.86 4.37 -1.70
CA SER A 120 19.94 5.18 -0.49
C SER A 120 18.94 6.35 -0.53
N PRO A 121 17.62 6.09 -0.35
CA PRO A 121 16.62 7.14 -0.20
C PRO A 121 16.88 7.95 1.09
N HIS A 122 16.54 9.25 1.03
CA HIS A 122 16.67 10.15 2.17
C HIS A 122 15.34 10.30 2.94
N GLY A 123 15.39 10.82 4.17
CA GLY A 123 14.22 11.26 4.94
C GLY A 123 13.78 12.67 4.56
N HIS A 124 12.79 13.21 5.29
CA HIS A 124 12.28 14.59 5.07
C HIS A 124 13.22 15.65 5.66
N TRP A 125 14.48 15.62 5.24
CA TRP A 125 15.51 16.58 5.61
C TRP A 125 15.45 17.79 4.67
N ASN A 126 15.81 18.98 5.17
CA ASN A 126 15.71 20.22 4.39
C ASN A 126 16.50 20.18 3.07
N TYR A 127 17.66 19.53 3.08
CA TYR A 127 18.52 19.39 1.89
C TYR A 127 18.40 18.02 1.22
N GLY A 128 17.41 17.19 1.61
CA GLY A 128 17.17 15.88 1.02
C GLY A 128 18.42 14.99 1.03
N ARG A 129 18.83 14.47 -0.15
CA ARG A 129 20.04 13.64 -0.28
C ARG A 129 21.35 14.36 0.03
N LEU A 130 21.34 15.68 0.10
CA LEU A 130 22.52 16.51 0.39
C LEU A 130 22.60 16.93 1.87
N GLU A 131 21.68 16.47 2.70
CA GLU A 131 21.67 16.77 4.14
C GLU A 131 22.95 16.25 4.80
N HIS A 132 23.62 17.17 5.55
CA HIS A 132 24.82 16.86 6.32
C HIS A 132 24.79 17.57 7.67
N THR A 133 24.30 16.86 8.66
CA THR A 133 24.21 17.31 10.05
C THR A 133 24.65 16.19 10.99
N THR A 134 24.76 16.49 12.26
CA THR A 134 25.03 15.47 13.30
C THR A 134 23.88 14.47 13.43
N VAL A 135 22.64 14.91 13.15
CA VAL A 135 21.43 14.07 13.22
C VAL A 135 21.35 13.11 12.03
N ALA A 136 21.69 13.59 10.84
CA ALA A 136 21.68 12.77 9.61
C ALA A 136 22.71 13.29 8.62
N SER A 137 23.41 12.39 7.95
CA SER A 137 24.30 12.74 6.84
C SER A 137 24.25 11.67 5.76
N ILE A 138 23.57 12.01 4.67
CA ILE A 138 23.50 11.14 3.50
C ILE A 138 24.86 11.09 2.77
N PRO A 139 25.59 12.21 2.57
CA PRO A 139 26.94 12.16 2.02
C PRO A 139 27.91 11.30 2.86
N ALA A 140 27.90 11.41 4.21
CA ALA A 140 28.76 10.59 5.04
C ALA A 140 28.44 9.10 4.89
N ARG A 141 27.14 8.75 4.88
CA ARG A 141 26.70 7.38 4.67
C ARG A 141 27.18 6.83 3.33
N ALA A 142 26.94 7.55 2.26
CA ALA A 142 27.28 7.11 0.90
C ALA A 142 28.78 7.02 0.65
N ILE A 143 29.55 8.02 1.11
CA ILE A 143 31.02 8.04 0.98
C ILE A 143 31.66 6.88 1.76
N ASN A 144 31.24 6.66 3.02
CA ASN A 144 31.84 5.57 3.79
C ASN A 144 31.45 4.19 3.27
N LEU A 145 30.21 3.99 2.77
CA LEU A 145 29.87 2.77 2.02
C LEU A 145 30.74 2.59 0.77
N ALA A 146 30.97 3.66 -0.01
CA ALA A 146 31.85 3.57 -1.18
C ALA A 146 33.29 3.19 -0.81
N ARG A 147 33.84 3.77 0.26
CA ARG A 147 35.15 3.40 0.82
C ARG A 147 35.23 1.93 1.23
N GLN A 148 34.16 1.39 1.77
CA GLN A 148 34.06 -0.01 2.16
C GLN A 148 33.90 -0.94 0.96
N GLY A 149 33.50 -0.43 -0.19
CA GLY A 149 33.42 -1.19 -1.44
C GLY A 149 32.01 -1.40 -1.96
N TYR A 150 31.08 -0.52 -1.63
CA TYR A 150 29.73 -0.51 -2.20
C TYR A 150 29.61 0.57 -3.29
N VAL A 151 28.87 0.29 -4.33
CA VAL A 151 28.37 1.33 -5.24
C VAL A 151 27.06 1.86 -4.65
N VAL A 152 26.95 3.17 -4.43
CA VAL A 152 25.78 3.76 -3.76
C VAL A 152 25.09 4.76 -4.66
N PHE A 153 23.78 4.62 -4.84
CA PHE A 153 22.94 5.61 -5.49
C PHE A 153 22.04 6.29 -4.45
N ALA A 154 22.44 7.51 -4.07
CA ALA A 154 21.62 8.39 -3.24
C ALA A 154 20.77 9.26 -4.17
N TYR A 155 19.46 9.00 -4.20
CA TYR A 155 18.52 9.66 -5.11
C TYR A 155 17.51 10.52 -4.35
N ASP A 156 16.90 11.44 -5.06
CA ASP A 156 15.91 12.35 -4.48
C ASP A 156 14.55 11.68 -4.29
N GLN A 157 13.89 12.05 -3.21
CA GLN A 157 12.45 11.91 -3.13
C GLN A 157 11.76 12.89 -4.11
N VAL A 158 10.51 12.60 -4.47
CA VAL A 158 9.69 13.49 -5.31
C VAL A 158 9.62 14.90 -4.71
N GLY A 159 9.78 15.91 -5.53
CA GLY A 159 9.75 17.31 -5.11
C GLY A 159 11.03 17.82 -4.43
N TYR A 160 12.10 17.01 -4.35
CA TYR A 160 13.39 17.43 -3.79
C TYR A 160 14.45 17.62 -4.86
N ASN A 161 15.34 18.59 -4.63
CA ASN A 161 16.59 18.88 -5.37
C ASN A 161 16.45 18.84 -6.90
N ASP A 162 16.78 17.70 -7.54
CA ASP A 162 16.75 17.54 -9.00
C ASP A 162 15.49 16.78 -9.50
N THR A 163 14.64 16.27 -8.60
CA THR A 163 13.39 15.58 -8.94
C THR A 163 12.20 16.52 -8.72
N ILE A 164 12.07 17.52 -9.58
CA ILE A 164 11.27 18.75 -9.38
C ILE A 164 9.96 18.80 -10.18
N GLN A 165 9.65 17.81 -11.00
CA GLN A 165 8.49 17.84 -11.91
C GLN A 165 7.15 17.61 -11.21
N THR A 166 7.20 17.10 -9.97
CA THR A 166 6.07 16.99 -9.07
C THR A 166 6.40 17.67 -7.74
N PRO A 167 5.45 18.31 -7.06
CA PRO A 167 5.67 18.73 -5.66
C PRO A 167 5.86 17.49 -4.77
N HIS A 168 6.31 17.68 -3.54
CA HIS A 168 6.47 16.57 -2.60
C HIS A 168 5.13 16.03 -2.09
N ASP A 169 4.16 16.89 -1.97
CA ASP A 169 2.77 16.62 -1.62
C ASP A 169 1.87 17.00 -2.80
N PHE A 170 1.21 16.03 -3.36
CA PHE A 170 0.23 16.22 -4.43
C PHE A 170 -0.83 15.13 -4.36
N GLY A 171 -1.86 15.30 -5.17
CA GLY A 171 -2.96 14.36 -5.31
C GLY A 171 -4.26 14.97 -4.84
N GLY A 172 -5.30 14.22 -5.10
CA GLY A 172 -6.67 14.55 -4.79
C GLY A 172 -7.56 13.40 -5.24
N PRO A 173 -8.86 13.51 -5.06
CA PRO A 173 -9.77 12.41 -5.40
C PRO A 173 -9.66 11.91 -6.84
N LYS A 174 -9.32 12.79 -7.80
CA LYS A 174 -9.15 12.42 -9.20
C LYS A 174 -7.88 11.58 -9.42
N GLU A 175 -6.75 12.03 -8.87
CA GLU A 175 -5.48 11.31 -8.92
C GLU A 175 -5.58 9.98 -8.16
N ASP A 176 -6.30 9.97 -7.04
CA ASP A 176 -6.54 8.75 -6.26
C ASP A 176 -7.29 7.66 -7.05
N LEU A 177 -8.25 8.02 -7.92
CA LEU A 177 -8.91 7.04 -8.81
C LEU A 177 -7.91 6.27 -9.67
N TRP A 178 -6.78 6.90 -10.03
CA TRP A 178 -5.72 6.33 -10.87
C TRP A 178 -4.54 5.81 -10.04
N ALA A 179 -4.65 5.81 -8.72
CA ALA A 179 -3.56 5.51 -7.80
C ALA A 179 -2.29 6.30 -8.17
N PHE A 180 -2.43 7.60 -8.48
CA PHE A 180 -1.34 8.51 -8.80
C PHE A 180 -1.14 9.48 -7.64
N ASN A 181 -0.20 9.17 -6.78
CA ASN A 181 0.11 9.94 -5.56
C ASN A 181 1.63 9.98 -5.31
N PRO A 182 2.12 10.77 -4.34
CA PRO A 182 3.56 10.85 -4.07
C PRO A 182 4.21 9.50 -3.79
N LEU A 183 3.55 8.60 -3.05
CA LEU A 183 4.07 7.26 -2.79
C LEU A 183 4.23 6.46 -4.09
N THR A 184 3.28 6.53 -4.99
CA THR A 184 3.31 5.85 -6.29
C THR A 184 4.56 6.20 -7.08
N VAL A 185 4.78 7.50 -7.30
CA VAL A 185 5.90 7.98 -8.11
C VAL A 185 7.23 7.69 -7.41
N GLN A 186 7.29 7.93 -6.11
CA GLN A 186 8.50 7.71 -5.32
C GLN A 186 8.88 6.23 -5.22
N PHE A 187 7.90 5.36 -5.07
CA PHE A 187 8.11 3.91 -4.99
C PHE A 187 8.55 3.34 -6.35
N TRP A 188 7.92 3.82 -7.43
CA TRP A 188 8.37 3.51 -8.79
C TRP A 188 9.81 3.97 -9.01
N ASN A 189 10.17 5.19 -8.60
CA ASN A 189 11.54 5.70 -8.65
C ASN A 189 12.53 4.78 -7.91
N GLY A 190 12.14 4.25 -6.75
CA GLY A 190 12.95 3.27 -6.01
C GLY A 190 13.22 1.99 -6.80
N ILE A 191 12.19 1.42 -7.45
CA ILE A 191 12.33 0.24 -8.32
C ILE A 191 13.25 0.55 -9.51
N ARG A 192 13.11 1.73 -10.13
CA ARG A 192 13.93 2.17 -11.25
C ARG A 192 15.37 2.50 -10.83
N ALA A 193 15.58 2.96 -9.60
CA ALA A 193 16.91 3.12 -9.01
C ALA A 193 17.64 1.78 -8.85
N VAL A 194 16.91 0.71 -8.52
CA VAL A 194 17.47 -0.66 -8.53
C VAL A 194 17.83 -1.08 -9.97
N ASP A 195 16.94 -0.86 -10.94
CA ASP A 195 17.24 -1.13 -12.35
C ASP A 195 18.50 -0.38 -12.82
N PHE A 196 18.66 0.88 -12.40
CA PHE A 196 19.84 1.68 -12.72
C PHE A 196 21.11 1.05 -12.14
N LEU A 197 21.12 0.67 -10.87
CA LEU A 197 22.28 0.01 -10.26
C LEU A 197 22.62 -1.32 -10.95
N GLU A 198 21.62 -2.13 -11.31
CA GLU A 198 21.84 -3.38 -12.08
C GLU A 198 22.45 -3.17 -13.46
N SER A 199 22.17 -2.01 -14.08
CA SER A 199 22.68 -1.68 -15.41
C SER A 199 24.16 -1.25 -15.40
N LEU A 200 24.72 -0.90 -14.24
CA LEU A 200 26.04 -0.35 -14.12
C LEU A 200 27.13 -1.43 -14.25
N PRO A 201 28.18 -1.19 -15.05
CA PRO A 201 29.32 -2.09 -15.08
C PRO A 201 30.02 -2.16 -13.73
N GLY A 202 30.44 -3.36 -13.34
CA GLY A 202 31.15 -3.61 -12.07
C GLY A 202 30.26 -3.71 -10.84
N VAL A 203 28.92 -3.68 -10.98
CA VAL A 203 27.97 -3.94 -9.91
C VAL A 203 27.57 -5.41 -9.88
N ASN A 204 27.52 -5.99 -8.71
CA ASN A 204 27.00 -7.32 -8.47
C ASN A 204 25.47 -7.28 -8.33
N ARG A 205 24.75 -7.70 -9.36
CA ARG A 205 23.27 -7.70 -9.42
C ARG A 205 22.60 -8.55 -8.33
N ASN A 206 23.33 -9.52 -7.79
CA ASN A 206 22.82 -10.41 -6.72
C ASN A 206 23.13 -9.87 -5.30
N LYS A 207 23.71 -8.69 -5.18
CA LYS A 207 24.08 -8.05 -3.90
C LYS A 207 23.67 -6.59 -3.90
N ILE A 208 22.38 -6.33 -4.08
CA ILE A 208 21.80 -4.98 -3.98
C ILE A 208 21.04 -4.87 -2.66
N GLY A 209 21.27 -3.80 -1.92
CA GLY A 209 20.59 -3.51 -0.67
C GLY A 209 19.97 -2.12 -0.64
N ALA A 210 19.29 -1.82 0.45
CA ALA A 210 18.63 -0.54 0.66
C ALA A 210 18.82 -0.02 2.10
N THR A 211 19.02 1.30 2.26
CA THR A 211 19.02 1.93 3.57
C THR A 211 18.59 3.39 3.50
N GLY A 212 17.75 3.79 4.44
CA GLY A 212 17.28 5.16 4.60
C GLY A 212 16.70 5.35 6.00
N ALA A 213 16.44 6.61 6.37
CA ALA A 213 15.83 6.95 7.65
C ALA A 213 14.51 7.69 7.44
N SER A 214 13.57 7.59 8.40
CA SER A 214 12.29 8.29 8.34
C SER A 214 11.54 7.96 7.04
N GLY A 215 11.11 8.91 6.23
CA GLY A 215 10.53 8.66 4.90
C GLY A 215 11.43 7.81 4.00
N GLY A 216 12.76 7.91 4.10
CA GLY A 216 13.69 7.02 3.42
C GLY A 216 13.68 5.58 3.95
N ALA A 217 13.36 5.38 5.23
CA ALA A 217 13.15 4.04 5.77
C ALA A 217 11.82 3.44 5.28
N THR A 218 10.76 4.25 5.16
CA THR A 218 9.51 3.83 4.52
C THR A 218 9.79 3.29 3.12
N GLN A 219 10.56 4.02 2.32
CA GLN A 219 10.97 3.54 0.99
C GLN A 219 11.82 2.25 1.08
N THR A 220 12.71 2.17 2.05
CA THR A 220 13.58 1.00 2.23
C THR A 220 12.78 -0.27 2.50
N PHE A 221 11.88 -0.27 3.48
CA PHE A 221 11.14 -1.50 3.81
C PHE A 221 10.03 -1.81 2.82
N LEU A 222 9.37 -0.80 2.22
CA LEU A 222 8.40 -1.04 1.15
C LEU A 222 9.09 -1.66 -0.09
N LEU A 223 10.24 -1.11 -0.49
CA LEU A 223 11.00 -1.65 -1.61
C LEU A 223 11.43 -3.10 -1.33
N ALA A 224 11.95 -3.37 -0.14
CA ALA A 224 12.33 -4.71 0.29
C ALA A 224 11.14 -5.69 0.33
N ALA A 225 9.93 -5.20 0.63
CA ALA A 225 8.72 -6.04 0.67
C ALA A 225 8.27 -6.53 -0.72
N VAL A 226 8.53 -5.75 -1.79
CA VAL A 226 7.99 -6.06 -3.13
C VAL A 226 9.05 -6.34 -4.19
N ASP A 227 10.31 -5.98 -3.97
CA ASP A 227 11.41 -6.21 -4.90
C ASP A 227 12.42 -7.19 -4.31
N ASP A 228 12.38 -8.43 -4.78
CA ASP A 228 13.24 -9.50 -4.27
C ASP A 228 14.72 -9.31 -4.64
N ARG A 229 15.07 -8.32 -5.47
CA ARG A 229 16.47 -7.94 -5.76
C ARG A 229 17.12 -7.21 -4.58
N ILE A 230 16.34 -6.67 -3.65
CA ILE A 230 16.86 -6.13 -2.39
C ILE A 230 17.25 -7.29 -1.48
N GLN A 231 18.53 -7.57 -1.40
CA GLN A 231 19.08 -8.73 -0.69
C GLN A 231 19.46 -8.46 0.77
N PHE A 232 19.63 -7.19 1.15
CA PHE A 232 19.93 -6.76 2.52
C PHE A 232 19.37 -5.35 2.76
N SER A 233 18.97 -5.04 3.98
CA SER A 233 18.39 -3.72 4.26
C SER A 233 18.67 -3.21 5.68
N ALA A 234 18.63 -1.89 5.82
CA ALA A 234 18.70 -1.22 7.12
C ALA A 234 17.74 -0.02 7.17
N PRO A 235 16.44 -0.25 7.41
CA PRO A 235 15.48 0.83 7.66
C PRO A 235 15.74 1.45 9.04
N ALA A 236 15.89 2.79 9.09
CA ALA A 236 16.16 3.50 10.33
C ALA A 236 14.95 4.34 10.76
N ASN A 237 14.48 4.09 12.00
CA ASN A 237 13.51 4.88 12.74
C ASN A 237 12.14 5.03 12.03
N MET A 238 11.58 3.91 11.50
CA MET A 238 10.27 3.97 10.84
C MET A 238 9.43 2.69 10.95
N ILE A 239 10.02 1.53 11.25
CA ILE A 239 9.22 0.34 11.54
C ILE A 239 8.68 0.49 12.96
N SER A 240 7.38 0.76 13.09
CA SER A 240 6.73 1.08 14.36
C SER A 240 5.31 0.52 14.42
N ALA A 241 4.88 0.14 15.61
CA ALA A 241 3.51 -0.25 15.92
C ALA A 241 2.61 0.96 16.27
N ILE A 242 3.19 2.10 16.62
CA ILE A 242 2.47 3.27 17.16
C ILE A 242 2.45 4.49 16.23
N MET A 243 3.13 4.45 15.08
CA MET A 243 3.08 5.49 14.06
C MET A 243 3.43 4.91 12.68
N GLN A 244 2.66 5.27 11.66
CA GLN A 244 2.74 4.60 10.35
C GLN A 244 3.28 5.49 9.22
N GLY A 245 3.46 6.77 9.46
CA GLY A 245 3.93 7.75 8.48
C GLY A 245 3.24 9.10 8.67
N GLY A 246 3.99 10.17 8.47
CA GLY A 246 3.53 11.55 8.68
C GLY A 246 3.30 12.35 7.40
N ALA A 247 3.68 11.82 6.23
CA ALA A 247 3.64 12.50 4.95
C ALA A 247 2.86 11.72 3.89
N GLU A 248 2.39 12.40 2.84
CA GLU A 248 1.65 11.81 1.71
C GLU A 248 2.47 10.72 1.00
N CYS A 249 3.79 10.92 0.86
CA CYS A 249 4.69 9.96 0.24
C CYS A 249 4.89 8.65 1.03
N GLU A 250 4.26 8.54 2.19
CA GLU A 250 4.27 7.35 3.05
C GLU A 250 2.88 6.70 3.16
N ASN A 251 1.81 7.38 2.72
CA ASN A 251 0.43 7.06 3.05
C ASN A 251 -0.51 7.03 1.83
N ALA A 252 -0.24 6.16 0.86
CA ALA A 252 -1.20 5.93 -0.23
C ALA A 252 -2.52 5.34 0.29
N PRO A 253 -3.67 5.69 -0.33
CA PRO A 253 -4.94 5.02 -0.04
C PRO A 253 -4.84 3.49 -0.13
N ASN A 254 -5.55 2.78 0.71
CA ASN A 254 -5.59 1.32 0.81
C ASN A 254 -4.29 0.63 1.29
N LEU A 255 -3.19 1.36 1.47
CA LEU A 255 -1.89 0.78 1.78
C LEU A 255 -1.89 -0.02 3.09
N ARG A 256 -2.55 0.51 4.13
CA ARG A 256 -2.53 -0.06 5.49
C ARG A 256 -3.90 -0.50 6.00
N VAL A 257 -4.85 -0.76 5.12
CA VAL A 257 -6.09 -1.41 5.55
C VAL A 257 -5.76 -2.82 6.03
N ASP A 258 -6.05 -3.10 7.31
CA ASP A 258 -5.80 -4.40 7.95
C ASP A 258 -4.30 -4.80 8.02
N THR A 259 -3.38 -3.83 7.94
CA THR A 259 -1.93 -4.03 8.09
C THR A 259 -1.23 -2.76 8.59
N PHE A 260 0.06 -2.86 8.89
CA PHE A 260 0.88 -1.76 9.39
C PHE A 260 2.38 -2.02 9.20
N ASN A 261 3.23 -1.04 9.54
CA ASN A 261 4.66 -1.04 9.20
C ASN A 261 5.42 -2.27 9.72
N VAL A 262 5.06 -2.82 10.87
CA VAL A 262 5.77 -4.01 11.43
C VAL A 262 5.57 -5.23 10.53
N GLU A 263 4.33 -5.45 10.07
CA GLU A 263 4.01 -6.57 9.18
C GLU A 263 4.66 -6.39 7.80
N ILE A 264 4.64 -5.16 7.26
CA ILE A 264 5.29 -4.83 5.99
C ILE A 264 6.82 -4.98 6.11
N GLY A 265 7.42 -4.50 7.19
CA GLY A 265 8.86 -4.64 7.45
C GLY A 265 9.30 -6.11 7.57
N ALA A 266 8.45 -6.96 8.17
CA ALA A 266 8.68 -8.39 8.28
C ALA A 266 8.74 -9.13 6.92
N MET A 267 8.18 -8.54 5.85
CA MET A 267 8.24 -9.12 4.50
C MET A 267 9.67 -9.19 3.93
N MET A 268 10.65 -8.52 4.54
CA MET A 268 12.06 -8.68 4.22
C MET A 268 12.57 -10.10 4.53
N ALA A 269 11.96 -10.81 5.49
CA ALA A 269 12.35 -12.17 5.83
C ALA A 269 12.35 -13.10 4.60
N PRO A 270 13.33 -14.02 4.48
CA PRO A 270 14.41 -14.33 5.42
C PRO A 270 15.73 -13.56 5.17
N ARG A 271 15.73 -12.53 4.30
CA ARG A 271 16.91 -11.75 3.90
C ARG A 271 17.41 -10.87 5.06
N PRO A 272 18.73 -10.60 5.19
CA PRO A 272 19.29 -9.81 6.28
C PRO A 272 18.67 -8.42 6.44
N MET A 273 18.26 -8.06 7.66
CA MET A 273 17.71 -6.75 8.01
C MET A 273 18.22 -6.25 9.36
N LEU A 274 18.73 -5.01 9.39
CA LEU A 274 19.02 -4.30 10.63
C LEU A 274 17.91 -3.28 10.91
N MET A 275 17.19 -3.43 12.00
CA MET A 275 16.22 -2.44 12.49
C MET A 275 16.94 -1.42 13.37
N VAL A 276 17.02 -0.17 12.93
CA VAL A 276 17.55 0.93 13.74
C VAL A 276 16.40 1.70 14.37
N SER A 277 16.50 2.00 15.67
CA SER A 277 15.43 2.62 16.45
C SER A 277 15.98 3.54 17.55
N ALA A 278 15.12 4.41 18.11
CA ALA A 278 15.49 5.37 19.12
C ALA A 278 14.42 5.53 20.21
N THR A 279 14.86 5.87 21.44
CA THR A 279 13.95 6.12 22.58
C THR A 279 13.10 7.38 22.39
N GLY A 280 13.62 8.39 21.69
CA GLY A 280 13.02 9.71 21.54
C GLY A 280 12.13 9.87 20.31
N ASP A 281 11.67 8.77 19.70
CA ASP A 281 10.72 8.81 18.58
C ASP A 281 9.70 7.67 18.65
N TRP A 282 8.92 7.49 17.60
CA TRP A 282 7.87 6.46 17.49
C TRP A 282 8.40 5.03 17.40
N THR A 283 9.71 4.81 17.32
CA THR A 283 10.32 3.47 17.35
C THR A 283 10.79 3.06 18.74
N LYS A 284 10.35 3.77 19.77
CA LYS A 284 10.75 3.52 21.17
C LYS A 284 10.40 2.13 21.69
N ASN A 285 9.39 1.48 21.11
CA ASN A 285 8.95 0.16 21.53
C ASN A 285 9.71 -0.99 20.81
N THR A 286 10.62 -0.67 19.88
CA THR A 286 11.29 -1.69 19.04
C THR A 286 11.88 -2.84 19.85
N PRO A 287 12.60 -2.65 20.99
CA PRO A 287 13.19 -3.77 21.74
C PRO A 287 12.17 -4.73 22.32
N SER A 288 10.98 -4.26 22.69
CA SER A 288 9.97 -5.05 23.41
C SER A 288 8.78 -5.47 22.57
N GLU A 289 8.55 -4.86 21.41
CA GLU A 289 7.35 -5.10 20.60
C GLU A 289 7.68 -5.42 19.14
N GLU A 290 8.21 -4.47 18.37
CA GLU A 290 8.36 -4.64 16.92
C GLU A 290 9.45 -5.66 16.57
N PHE A 291 10.61 -5.60 17.22
CA PHE A 291 11.69 -6.53 16.94
C PHE A 291 11.36 -7.99 17.33
N PRO A 292 10.81 -8.30 18.51
CA PRO A 292 10.37 -9.64 18.84
C PRO A 292 9.34 -10.20 17.84
N ALA A 293 8.38 -9.37 17.40
CA ALA A 293 7.36 -9.77 16.44
C ALA A 293 7.98 -10.12 15.07
N ILE A 294 8.86 -9.28 14.55
CA ILE A 294 9.55 -9.53 13.28
C ILE A 294 10.49 -10.73 13.39
N ARG A 295 11.24 -10.84 14.49
CA ARG A 295 12.15 -11.97 14.72
C ARG A 295 11.42 -13.30 14.79
N ALA A 296 10.19 -13.33 15.32
CA ALA A 296 9.35 -14.51 15.31
C ALA A 296 9.01 -14.96 13.87
N ILE A 297 8.78 -14.02 12.95
CA ILE A 297 8.57 -14.34 11.52
C ILE A 297 9.86 -14.88 10.89
N TYR A 298 11.02 -14.29 11.17
CA TYR A 298 12.31 -14.83 10.71
C TYR A 298 12.57 -16.26 11.23
N ALA A 299 12.11 -16.55 12.45
CA ALA A 299 12.23 -17.90 13.03
C ALA A 299 11.41 -18.95 12.25
N LEU A 300 10.29 -18.58 11.60
CA LEU A 300 9.54 -19.50 10.73
C LEU A 300 10.37 -20.00 9.53
N TYR A 301 11.40 -19.25 9.14
CA TYR A 301 12.35 -19.62 8.08
C TYR A 301 13.64 -20.27 8.61
N ASP A 302 13.76 -20.53 9.92
CA ASP A 302 15.01 -20.91 10.58
C ASP A 302 16.14 -19.88 10.37
N LYS A 303 15.79 -18.58 10.28
CA LYS A 303 16.70 -17.46 10.01
C LYS A 303 16.57 -16.32 11.01
N ALA A 304 16.22 -16.62 12.26
CA ALA A 304 16.09 -15.61 13.31
C ALA A 304 17.36 -14.76 13.53
N ALA A 305 18.54 -15.26 13.15
CA ALA A 305 19.79 -14.54 13.23
C ALA A 305 20.00 -13.52 12.07
N ASN A 306 19.18 -13.56 11.02
CA ASN A 306 19.27 -12.64 9.90
C ASN A 306 18.61 -11.27 10.20
N VAL A 307 17.90 -11.13 11.32
CA VAL A 307 17.38 -9.84 11.76
C VAL A 307 18.06 -9.43 13.06
N GLU A 308 18.63 -8.22 13.04
CA GLU A 308 19.25 -7.57 14.19
C GLU A 308 18.54 -6.25 14.49
N THR A 309 18.74 -5.71 15.70
CA THR A 309 18.27 -4.37 16.05
C THR A 309 19.37 -3.58 16.75
N LEU A 310 19.40 -2.26 16.46
CA LEU A 310 20.10 -1.27 17.26
C LEU A 310 19.09 -0.28 17.81
N HIS A 311 19.09 -0.11 19.13
CA HIS A 311 18.23 0.86 19.81
C HIS A 311 19.11 1.85 20.58
N LEU A 312 18.98 3.15 20.26
CA LEU A 312 19.77 4.19 20.90
C LEU A 312 18.91 5.08 21.79
N ASP A 313 19.48 5.50 22.90
CA ASP A 313 18.91 6.59 23.70
C ASP A 313 19.24 7.93 23.04
N ALA A 314 18.37 8.34 22.12
CA ALA A 314 18.54 9.49 21.25
C ALA A 314 17.20 9.96 20.69
N PRO A 315 17.08 11.23 20.26
CA PRO A 315 15.95 11.67 19.41
C PRO A 315 15.99 10.99 18.06
N HIS A 316 14.97 11.25 17.23
CA HIS A 316 14.88 10.76 15.85
C HIS A 316 16.12 11.13 15.01
N ASN A 317 16.84 10.13 14.49
CA ASN A 317 18.13 10.37 13.85
C ASN A 317 18.58 9.23 12.91
N TYR A 318 19.61 9.52 12.10
CA TYR A 318 20.49 8.55 11.47
C TYR A 318 21.95 9.03 11.64
N ASN A 319 22.34 9.21 12.92
CA ASN A 319 23.64 9.73 13.31
C ASN A 319 24.79 8.77 13.00
N GLN A 320 26.01 9.16 13.30
CA GLN A 320 27.20 8.37 13.02
C GLN A 320 27.14 6.97 13.67
N GLN A 321 26.68 6.87 14.91
CA GLN A 321 26.60 5.58 15.62
C GLN A 321 25.64 4.60 14.92
N ASN A 322 24.49 5.09 14.48
CA ASN A 322 23.53 4.30 13.70
C ASN A 322 24.11 3.88 12.34
N ARG A 323 24.84 4.77 11.67
CA ARG A 323 25.46 4.47 10.39
C ARG A 323 26.58 3.44 10.53
N GLU A 324 27.44 3.56 11.57
CA GLU A 324 28.50 2.57 11.83
C GLU A 324 27.95 1.18 12.15
N ALA A 325 26.83 1.10 12.87
CA ALA A 325 26.15 -0.18 13.08
C ALA A 325 25.62 -0.78 11.78
N MET A 326 25.05 0.04 10.90
CA MET A 326 24.61 -0.42 9.57
C MET A 326 25.81 -0.87 8.72
N TYR A 327 26.93 -0.15 8.72
CA TYR A 327 28.13 -0.57 7.98
C TYR A 327 28.64 -1.93 8.48
N ARG A 328 28.73 -2.11 9.81
CA ARG A 328 29.12 -3.39 10.40
C ARG A 328 28.18 -4.52 10.00
N PHE A 329 26.89 -4.29 10.06
CA PHE A 329 25.89 -5.28 9.68
C PHE A 329 26.00 -5.66 8.18
N PHE A 330 26.15 -4.67 7.30
CA PHE A 330 26.38 -4.92 5.88
C PHE A 330 27.73 -5.59 5.63
N GLY A 331 28.77 -5.21 6.36
CA GLY A 331 30.08 -5.86 6.33
C GLY A 331 29.99 -7.35 6.61
N ALA A 332 29.36 -7.71 7.70
CA ALA A 332 29.19 -9.11 8.14
C ALA A 332 28.39 -9.94 7.12
N HIS A 333 27.21 -9.44 6.70
CA HIS A 333 26.28 -10.21 5.87
C HIS A 333 26.62 -10.19 4.36
N VAL A 334 27.31 -9.17 3.87
CA VAL A 334 27.52 -8.97 2.44
C VAL A 334 28.97 -9.13 2.01
N LEU A 335 29.91 -8.58 2.82
CA LEU A 335 31.35 -8.64 2.54
C LEU A 335 32.04 -9.82 3.22
N GLY A 336 31.39 -10.48 4.19
CA GLY A 336 31.99 -11.54 5.00
C GLY A 336 33.00 -11.03 6.02
N ASP A 337 32.92 -9.75 6.39
CA ASP A 337 33.79 -9.08 7.33
C ASP A 337 33.00 -8.66 8.58
N GLY A 338 33.24 -9.32 9.69
CA GLY A 338 32.59 -9.05 10.98
C GLY A 338 33.37 -8.14 11.92
N ASP A 339 34.55 -7.67 11.55
CA ASP A 339 35.38 -6.81 12.40
C ASP A 339 34.82 -5.38 12.43
N ALA A 340 34.22 -5.00 13.54
CA ALA A 340 33.59 -3.69 13.73
C ALA A 340 34.57 -2.51 13.55
N THR A 341 35.86 -2.74 13.74
CA THR A 341 36.88 -1.68 13.61
C THR A 341 37.06 -1.23 12.15
N HIS A 342 36.78 -2.11 11.20
CA HIS A 342 36.83 -1.79 9.76
C HIS A 342 35.67 -0.90 9.29
N PHE A 343 34.62 -0.78 10.10
CA PHE A 343 33.38 -0.10 9.75
C PHE A 343 33.17 1.23 10.51
N LYS A 344 34.24 1.81 11.03
CA LYS A 344 34.21 3.16 11.60
C LYS A 344 34.18 4.22 10.51
N GLU A 345 33.39 5.28 10.73
CA GLU A 345 33.38 6.42 9.82
C GLU A 345 34.72 7.13 9.82
N ARG A 346 35.24 7.39 8.64
CA ARG A 346 36.35 8.30 8.42
C ARG A 346 35.82 9.67 8.02
N SER A 347 36.52 10.73 8.41
CA SER A 347 36.16 12.09 8.04
C SER A 347 35.95 12.22 6.53
N ILE A 348 34.97 13.00 6.15
CA ILE A 348 34.60 13.23 4.76
C ILE A 348 34.88 14.68 4.36
N ARG A 349 35.13 14.88 3.08
CA ARG A 349 34.99 16.19 2.46
C ARG A 349 33.53 16.32 2.01
N VAL A 350 32.85 17.38 2.46
CA VAL A 350 31.52 17.74 1.98
C VAL A 350 31.67 18.62 0.74
N GLU A 351 31.15 18.19 -0.38
CA GLU A 351 31.19 18.95 -1.63
C GLU A 351 30.15 20.08 -1.58
N LYS A 352 30.37 21.13 -2.38
CA LYS A 352 29.42 22.24 -2.48
C LYS A 352 28.11 21.75 -3.10
N LEU A 353 26.96 22.29 -2.64
CA LEU A 353 25.65 21.90 -3.13
C LEU A 353 25.55 22.00 -4.67
N GLN A 354 26.09 23.09 -5.25
CA GLN A 354 26.11 23.31 -6.70
C GLN A 354 26.87 22.23 -7.48
N ASP A 355 27.89 21.63 -6.87
CA ASP A 355 28.68 20.57 -7.49
C ASP A 355 27.98 19.20 -7.41
N MET A 356 26.95 19.08 -6.56
CA MET A 356 26.18 17.86 -6.33
C MET A 356 24.84 17.85 -7.09
N LEU A 357 24.29 19.02 -7.41
CA LEU A 357 23.01 19.14 -8.10
C LEU A 357 23.17 18.92 -9.61
N ALA A 358 22.41 17.99 -10.17
CA ALA A 358 22.43 17.67 -11.60
C ALA A 358 21.84 18.80 -12.46
N LEU A 359 20.85 19.52 -11.92
CA LEU A 359 20.19 20.63 -12.63
C LEU A 359 20.79 22.01 -12.31
N HIS A 360 21.87 22.10 -11.50
CA HIS A 360 22.52 23.38 -11.29
C HIS A 360 23.07 23.93 -12.62
N ASN A 361 22.60 25.13 -13.02
CA ASN A 361 22.88 25.73 -14.32
C ASN A 361 22.51 24.86 -15.54
N ARG A 362 21.53 23.97 -15.38
CA ARG A 362 20.99 23.12 -16.44
C ARG A 362 19.46 23.08 -16.35
N THR A 363 18.84 22.86 -17.48
CA THR A 363 17.41 22.56 -17.57
C THR A 363 17.18 21.05 -17.60
N LEU A 364 15.96 20.64 -17.29
CA LEU A 364 15.52 19.27 -17.57
C LEU A 364 15.71 18.95 -19.06
N PRO A 365 15.92 17.66 -19.42
CA PRO A 365 16.02 17.22 -20.81
C PRO A 365 14.83 17.66 -21.67
N ALA A 366 15.05 17.82 -22.96
CA ALA A 366 13.97 18.11 -23.91
C ALA A 366 12.93 16.98 -23.84
N GLY A 367 11.65 17.34 -23.82
CA GLY A 367 10.55 16.39 -23.65
C GLY A 367 10.16 16.12 -22.19
N ALA A 368 10.81 16.75 -21.20
CA ALA A 368 10.37 16.69 -19.81
C ALA A 368 8.93 17.17 -19.66
N LEU A 369 8.11 16.37 -19.00
CA LEU A 369 6.70 16.66 -18.78
C LEU A 369 6.48 17.59 -17.58
N THR A 370 5.44 18.40 -17.65
CA THR A 370 4.86 19.07 -16.48
C THR A 370 4.11 18.07 -15.61
N PHE A 371 3.66 18.48 -14.43
CA PHE A 371 2.81 17.66 -13.57
C PHE A 371 1.57 17.12 -14.30
N ASP A 372 0.83 18.01 -14.97
CA ASP A 372 -0.38 17.61 -15.73
C ASP A 372 -0.05 16.66 -16.88
N GLY A 373 1.07 16.91 -17.58
CA GLY A 373 1.56 16.03 -18.64
C GLY A 373 1.93 14.63 -18.11
N LEU A 374 2.56 14.56 -16.94
CA LEU A 374 2.91 13.31 -16.27
C LEU A 374 1.66 12.54 -15.84
N PHE A 375 0.68 13.21 -15.25
CA PHE A 375 -0.58 12.57 -14.89
C PHE A 375 -1.33 12.05 -16.13
N ALA A 376 -1.38 12.83 -17.21
CA ALA A 376 -2.00 12.40 -18.47
C ALA A 376 -1.29 11.17 -19.07
N GLU A 377 0.04 11.14 -19.06
CA GLU A 377 0.86 10.00 -19.51
C GLU A 377 0.60 8.76 -18.63
N TRP A 378 0.53 8.93 -17.30
CA TRP A 378 0.17 7.85 -16.38
C TRP A 378 -1.19 7.23 -16.70
N VAL A 379 -2.21 8.08 -16.88
CA VAL A 379 -3.58 7.65 -17.24
C VAL A 379 -3.61 6.92 -18.58
N GLN A 380 -2.94 7.47 -19.59
CA GLN A 380 -2.87 6.84 -20.92
C GLN A 380 -2.23 5.47 -20.87
N ARG A 381 -1.10 5.33 -20.18
CA ARG A 381 -0.40 4.04 -20.00
C ARG A 381 -1.22 3.05 -19.20
N ALA A 382 -1.88 3.49 -18.13
CA ALA A 382 -2.77 2.64 -17.35
C ALA A 382 -3.91 2.07 -18.21
N LYS A 383 -4.57 2.91 -19.01
CA LYS A 383 -5.63 2.49 -19.93
C LYS A 383 -5.12 1.50 -20.98
N ALA A 384 -3.99 1.81 -21.62
CA ALA A 384 -3.40 0.93 -22.64
C ALA A 384 -3.03 -0.44 -22.03
N GLN A 385 -2.45 -0.45 -20.84
CA GLN A 385 -2.05 -1.67 -20.15
C GLN A 385 -3.25 -2.52 -19.75
N THR A 386 -4.27 -1.93 -19.14
CA THR A 386 -5.47 -2.67 -18.70
C THR A 386 -6.30 -3.19 -19.87
N SER A 387 -6.43 -2.40 -20.95
CA SER A 387 -7.14 -2.84 -22.17
C SER A 387 -6.43 -3.98 -22.91
N ALA A 388 -5.13 -4.16 -22.71
CA ALA A 388 -4.36 -5.27 -23.28
C ALA A 388 -4.53 -6.59 -22.52
N ILE A 389 -5.00 -6.56 -21.26
CA ILE A 389 -5.19 -7.76 -20.45
C ILE A 389 -6.39 -8.55 -20.97
N ARG A 390 -6.16 -9.80 -21.36
CA ARG A 390 -7.21 -10.73 -21.84
C ARG A 390 -7.64 -11.73 -20.76
N ASP A 391 -6.78 -11.99 -19.80
CA ASP A 391 -7.07 -12.90 -18.71
C ASP A 391 -8.04 -12.26 -17.69
N ARG A 392 -9.23 -12.85 -17.61
CA ARG A 392 -10.29 -12.39 -16.70
C ARG A 392 -9.93 -12.57 -15.23
N SER A 393 -9.07 -13.54 -14.88
CA SER A 393 -8.64 -13.75 -13.49
C SER A 393 -7.75 -12.60 -13.03
N THR A 394 -6.84 -12.14 -13.87
CA THR A 394 -5.99 -10.96 -13.62
C THR A 394 -6.83 -9.70 -13.42
N LEU A 395 -7.80 -9.42 -14.30
CA LEU A 395 -8.69 -8.25 -14.15
C LEU A 395 -9.50 -8.32 -12.85
N ARG A 396 -10.02 -9.51 -12.50
CA ARG A 396 -10.75 -9.72 -11.26
C ARG A 396 -9.85 -9.50 -10.04
N GLU A 397 -8.64 -10.00 -10.06
CA GLU A 397 -7.66 -9.79 -9.00
C GLU A 397 -7.36 -8.30 -8.80
N MET A 398 -7.08 -7.56 -9.87
CA MET A 398 -6.81 -6.12 -9.81
C MET A 398 -7.99 -5.35 -9.18
N LEU A 399 -9.21 -5.60 -9.64
CA LEU A 399 -10.40 -4.97 -9.06
C LEU A 399 -10.60 -5.38 -7.59
N SER A 400 -10.36 -6.63 -7.24
CA SER A 400 -10.50 -7.12 -5.86
C SER A 400 -9.51 -6.41 -4.92
N TYR A 401 -8.26 -6.16 -5.35
CA TYR A 401 -7.29 -5.42 -4.55
C TYR A 401 -7.58 -3.91 -4.49
N ALA A 402 -8.09 -3.29 -5.54
CA ALA A 402 -8.51 -1.89 -5.47
C ALA A 402 -9.70 -1.71 -4.51
N LEU A 403 -10.66 -2.62 -4.52
CA LEU A 403 -11.82 -2.64 -3.62
C LEU A 403 -11.47 -3.17 -2.23
N LEU A 404 -10.32 -3.83 -2.06
CA LEU A 404 -9.99 -4.64 -0.89
C LEU A 404 -11.15 -5.58 -0.51
N ALA A 405 -11.76 -6.17 -1.53
CA ALA A 405 -12.93 -7.03 -1.42
C ALA A 405 -12.54 -8.50 -1.49
N ASP A 406 -13.12 -9.31 -0.60
CA ASP A 406 -12.92 -10.75 -0.52
C ASP A 406 -14.26 -11.51 -0.49
N TRP A 407 -14.26 -12.70 -1.08
CA TRP A 407 -15.37 -13.62 -0.93
C TRP A 407 -15.22 -14.35 0.41
N PRO A 408 -16.16 -14.16 1.38
CA PRO A 408 -16.01 -14.77 2.68
C PRO A 408 -16.18 -16.29 2.64
N ALA A 409 -15.29 -17.01 3.33
CA ALA A 409 -15.38 -18.46 3.47
C ALA A 409 -16.59 -18.85 4.35
N GLU A 410 -16.94 -18.00 5.32
CA GLU A 410 -18.04 -18.19 6.23
C GLU A 410 -18.80 -16.87 6.45
N VAL A 411 -20.12 -16.96 6.57
CA VAL A 411 -20.99 -15.86 6.99
C VAL A 411 -21.92 -16.37 8.08
N ILE A 412 -21.90 -15.71 9.22
CA ILE A 412 -22.82 -15.95 10.32
C ILE A 412 -24.03 -15.03 10.20
N SER A 413 -25.18 -15.45 10.69
CA SER A 413 -26.40 -14.65 10.67
C SER A 413 -27.15 -14.71 12.01
N GLN A 414 -27.72 -13.59 12.39
CA GLN A 414 -28.69 -13.48 13.49
C GLN A 414 -30.02 -13.08 12.88
N ALA A 415 -31.10 -13.76 13.25
CA ALA A 415 -32.44 -13.51 12.68
C ALA A 415 -33.48 -13.24 13.78
N ALA A 416 -34.41 -12.31 13.51
CA ALA A 416 -35.55 -12.01 14.33
C ALA A 416 -36.74 -11.68 13.41
N GLY A 417 -37.67 -12.64 13.26
CA GLY A 417 -38.75 -12.53 12.29
C GLY A 417 -38.21 -12.56 10.85
N ASP A 418 -38.56 -11.55 10.07
CA ASP A 418 -38.01 -11.35 8.71
C ASP A 418 -36.71 -10.54 8.67
N GLN A 419 -36.26 -10.01 9.80
CA GLN A 419 -35.02 -9.28 9.89
C GLN A 419 -33.84 -10.21 10.09
N VAL A 420 -32.72 -9.90 9.42
CA VAL A 420 -31.46 -10.65 9.50
C VAL A 420 -30.29 -9.69 9.59
N VAL A 421 -29.26 -10.05 10.37
CA VAL A 421 -27.98 -9.35 10.39
C VAL A 421 -26.91 -10.36 9.99
N LEU A 422 -26.18 -10.05 8.92
CA LEU A 422 -25.09 -10.88 8.42
C LEU A 422 -23.76 -10.30 8.89
N SER A 423 -22.80 -11.19 9.18
CA SER A 423 -21.45 -10.80 9.62
C SER A 423 -20.42 -11.79 9.12
N ARG A 424 -19.23 -11.30 8.86
CA ARG A 424 -18.06 -12.17 8.65
C ARG A 424 -17.38 -12.44 10.00
N PRO A 425 -17.05 -13.69 10.34
CA PRO A 425 -16.32 -13.99 11.56
C PRO A 425 -15.07 -13.10 11.71
N GLU A 426 -14.81 -12.60 12.92
CA GLU A 426 -13.64 -11.81 13.30
C GLU A 426 -13.44 -10.47 12.56
N ARG A 427 -14.37 -10.08 11.66
CA ARG A 427 -14.27 -8.80 10.94
C ARG A 427 -15.04 -7.66 11.62
N GLY A 428 -15.98 -7.98 12.48
CA GLY A 428 -16.78 -7.00 13.21
C GLY A 428 -17.75 -6.20 12.35
N ASP A 429 -17.94 -6.57 11.08
CA ASP A 429 -18.93 -5.97 10.19
C ASP A 429 -20.36 -6.45 10.52
N ARG A 430 -21.34 -5.61 10.22
CA ARG A 430 -22.77 -5.88 10.40
C ARG A 430 -23.54 -5.44 9.17
N VAL A 431 -24.24 -6.38 8.53
CA VAL A 431 -25.06 -6.12 7.33
C VAL A 431 -26.51 -6.41 7.67
N PRO A 432 -27.29 -5.40 8.07
CA PRO A 432 -28.71 -5.60 8.32
C PRO A 432 -29.47 -5.89 7.03
N GLY A 433 -30.57 -6.63 7.12
CA GLY A 433 -31.42 -6.91 5.97
C GLY A 433 -32.76 -7.49 6.33
N ILE A 434 -33.58 -7.70 5.30
CA ILE A 434 -34.89 -8.34 5.37
C ILE A 434 -34.82 -9.59 4.50
N TRP A 435 -35.09 -10.75 5.11
CA TRP A 435 -35.15 -12.02 4.42
C TRP A 435 -36.58 -12.54 4.32
N ILE A 436 -37.07 -12.76 3.11
CA ILE A 436 -38.37 -13.36 2.85
C ILE A 436 -38.10 -14.72 2.19
N PRO A 437 -38.42 -15.84 2.88
CA PRO A 437 -38.23 -17.17 2.33
C PRO A 437 -39.19 -17.44 1.16
N GLY A 438 -38.80 -18.35 0.27
CA GLY A 438 -39.62 -18.70 -0.89
C GLY A 438 -39.10 -19.98 -1.55
N LYS A 439 -39.50 -20.22 -2.79
CA LYS A 439 -39.11 -21.39 -3.59
C LYS A 439 -38.40 -20.94 -4.87
N GLY A 440 -37.40 -21.72 -5.32
CA GLY A 440 -36.66 -21.45 -6.53
C GLY A 440 -35.41 -20.58 -6.33
N ALA A 441 -34.97 -19.89 -7.38
CA ALA A 441 -33.76 -19.08 -7.34
C ALA A 441 -33.91 -17.84 -6.46
N ALA A 442 -33.01 -17.69 -5.49
CA ALA A 442 -33.00 -16.53 -4.60
C ALA A 442 -32.63 -15.23 -5.35
N ALA A 443 -33.12 -14.11 -4.83
CA ALA A 443 -32.68 -12.79 -5.29
C ALA A 443 -32.10 -11.99 -4.14
N LEU A 444 -30.97 -11.28 -4.39
CA LEU A 444 -30.44 -10.22 -3.56
C LEU A 444 -30.80 -8.88 -4.20
N VAL A 445 -31.52 -8.04 -3.48
CA VAL A 445 -31.92 -6.71 -3.96
C VAL A 445 -31.28 -5.64 -3.11
N VAL A 446 -30.61 -4.70 -3.76
CA VAL A 446 -29.90 -3.59 -3.13
C VAL A 446 -30.42 -2.26 -3.65
N ALA A 447 -30.83 -1.38 -2.74
CA ALA A 447 -31.29 -0.03 -3.04
C ALA A 447 -30.42 0.99 -2.27
N PRO A 448 -30.24 2.21 -2.79
CA PRO A 448 -29.41 3.21 -2.11
C PRO A 448 -30.00 3.70 -0.78
N GLU A 449 -31.31 3.63 -0.61
CA GLU A 449 -32.00 3.97 0.64
C GLU A 449 -32.17 2.76 1.59
N GLY A 450 -31.66 1.58 1.20
CA GLY A 450 -31.64 0.37 2.01
C GLY A 450 -32.81 -0.59 1.79
N ALA A 451 -32.89 -1.63 2.65
CA ALA A 451 -33.78 -2.77 2.53
C ALA A 451 -35.28 -2.40 2.58
N ALA A 452 -35.64 -1.45 3.45
CA ALA A 452 -37.05 -1.00 3.59
C ALA A 452 -37.54 -0.28 2.31
N ALA A 453 -36.69 0.44 1.61
CA ALA A 453 -36.99 1.06 0.32
C ALA A 453 -37.03 0.00 -0.79
N ALA A 454 -36.07 -0.93 -0.82
CA ALA A 454 -36.06 -2.05 -1.76
C ALA A 454 -37.36 -2.87 -1.68
N ARG A 455 -37.89 -3.12 -0.46
CA ARG A 455 -39.13 -3.87 -0.25
C ARG A 455 -40.34 -3.27 -0.96
N LYS A 456 -40.35 -1.96 -1.19
CA LYS A 456 -41.46 -1.23 -1.83
C LYS A 456 -41.29 -1.15 -3.36
N SER A 457 -40.18 -1.66 -3.91
CA SER A 457 -39.87 -1.55 -5.32
C SER A 457 -40.73 -2.52 -6.18
N PRO A 458 -40.98 -2.18 -7.45
CA PRO A 458 -41.64 -3.07 -8.39
C PRO A 458 -40.88 -4.40 -8.58
N GLU A 459 -39.56 -4.38 -8.52
CA GLU A 459 -38.72 -5.55 -8.65
C GLU A 459 -39.01 -6.57 -7.55
N VAL A 460 -39.04 -6.11 -6.30
CA VAL A 460 -39.34 -6.97 -5.15
C VAL A 460 -40.78 -7.47 -5.19
N ALA A 461 -41.75 -6.61 -5.55
CA ALA A 461 -43.15 -7.03 -5.71
C ALA A 461 -43.31 -8.17 -6.72
N GLN A 462 -42.63 -8.11 -7.88
CA GLN A 462 -42.62 -9.16 -8.91
C GLN A 462 -42.00 -10.48 -8.38
N LEU A 463 -40.87 -10.39 -7.67
CA LEU A 463 -40.21 -11.56 -7.10
C LEU A 463 -41.10 -12.28 -6.07
N LEU A 464 -41.73 -11.52 -5.17
CA LEU A 464 -42.64 -12.04 -4.15
C LEU A 464 -43.90 -12.66 -4.76
N ALA A 465 -44.47 -12.01 -5.79
CA ALA A 465 -45.63 -12.58 -6.53
C ALA A 465 -45.26 -13.90 -7.23
N ALA A 466 -44.00 -14.07 -7.65
CA ALA A 466 -43.47 -15.32 -8.20
C ALA A 466 -43.10 -16.34 -7.09
N GLY A 467 -43.28 -16.04 -5.83
CA GLY A 467 -42.96 -16.92 -4.68
C GLY A 467 -41.46 -17.15 -4.48
N ARG A 468 -40.60 -16.29 -5.02
CA ARG A 468 -39.12 -16.44 -4.93
C ARG A 468 -38.61 -15.98 -3.55
N PRO A 469 -37.53 -16.58 -3.02
CA PRO A 469 -36.85 -16.08 -1.84
C PRO A 469 -36.11 -14.78 -2.16
N VAL A 470 -36.27 -13.76 -1.29
CA VAL A 470 -35.68 -12.43 -1.52
C VAL A 470 -34.97 -11.96 -0.25
N LEU A 471 -33.66 -11.63 -0.42
CA LEU A 471 -32.87 -10.89 0.54
C LEU A 471 -32.76 -9.43 0.10
N MET A 472 -33.14 -8.51 0.95
CA MET A 472 -32.91 -7.07 0.80
C MET A 472 -31.95 -6.62 1.90
N ILE A 473 -30.91 -5.86 1.61
CA ILE A 473 -29.90 -5.45 2.59
C ILE A 473 -29.84 -3.94 2.75
N ASP A 474 -29.49 -3.51 3.96
CA ASP A 474 -28.96 -2.19 4.23
C ASP A 474 -27.42 -2.28 4.08
N ALA A 475 -26.92 -2.00 2.87
CA ALA A 475 -25.49 -1.94 2.64
C ALA A 475 -24.86 -0.81 3.46
N PHE A 476 -23.56 -0.86 3.70
CA PHE A 476 -22.85 0.08 4.56
C PHE A 476 -23.25 1.54 4.34
N GLN A 477 -23.64 2.23 5.41
CA GLN A 477 -24.13 3.61 5.39
C GLN A 477 -25.38 3.79 4.50
N THR A 478 -26.30 2.80 4.52
CA THR A 478 -27.63 2.93 3.93
C THR A 478 -28.70 2.41 4.92
N GLY A 479 -29.94 2.85 4.77
CA GLY A 479 -31.06 2.38 5.61
C GLY A 479 -30.76 2.39 7.09
N THR A 480 -30.92 1.25 7.76
CA THR A 480 -30.65 1.10 9.20
C THR A 480 -29.16 0.94 9.53
N ALA A 481 -28.30 0.79 8.53
CA ALA A 481 -26.83 0.73 8.70
C ALA A 481 -26.16 2.11 8.73
N VAL A 482 -26.92 3.21 8.66
CA VAL A 482 -26.38 4.57 8.78
C VAL A 482 -25.97 4.86 10.22
N ALA A 483 -24.72 5.26 10.41
CA ALA A 483 -24.19 5.69 11.70
C ALA A 483 -23.12 6.78 11.53
N PRO A 484 -22.86 7.59 12.57
CA PRO A 484 -21.72 8.48 12.57
C PRO A 484 -20.41 7.70 12.34
N ARG A 485 -19.55 8.25 11.48
CA ARG A 485 -18.21 7.72 11.20
C ARG A 485 -17.22 8.87 11.13
N ASP A 486 -16.24 8.89 11.99
CA ASP A 486 -15.20 9.91 11.96
C ASP A 486 -14.27 9.68 10.75
N ARG A 487 -14.21 10.65 9.84
CA ARG A 487 -13.36 10.65 8.66
C ARG A 487 -12.30 11.77 8.71
N SER A 488 -12.22 12.47 9.83
CA SER A 488 -11.31 13.62 9.99
C SER A 488 -9.84 13.21 10.17
N GLY A 489 -9.58 11.95 10.48
CA GLY A 489 -8.22 11.43 10.67
C GLY A 489 -7.36 11.63 9.42
N LYS A 490 -6.15 12.16 9.60
CA LYS A 490 -5.19 12.31 8.51
C LYS A 490 -4.95 10.95 7.83
N PHE A 491 -4.90 10.94 6.51
CA PHE A 491 -4.73 9.71 5.70
C PHE A 491 -5.84 8.67 5.92
N PHE A 492 -7.08 9.11 6.12
CA PHE A 492 -8.21 8.21 6.41
C PHE A 492 -8.28 6.99 5.48
N THR A 493 -8.17 7.19 4.17
CA THR A 493 -8.26 6.13 3.16
C THR A 493 -7.06 5.20 3.11
N THR A 494 -5.95 5.56 3.75
CA THR A 494 -4.80 4.64 3.90
C THR A 494 -5.15 3.46 4.81
N PHE A 495 -5.96 3.71 5.86
CA PHE A 495 -6.28 2.75 6.92
C PHE A 495 -7.70 2.21 6.83
N ASN A 496 -8.60 2.90 6.11
CA ASN A 496 -10.02 2.61 6.09
C ASN A 496 -10.54 2.50 4.64
N LYS A 497 -11.33 1.48 4.38
CA LYS A 497 -12.05 1.38 3.11
C LYS A 497 -13.05 2.53 2.94
N THR A 498 -13.25 2.97 1.70
CA THR A 498 -14.34 3.90 1.37
C THR A 498 -15.70 3.25 1.60
N ASP A 499 -16.75 4.08 1.67
CA ASP A 499 -18.11 3.57 1.85
C ASP A 499 -18.53 2.67 0.67
N ASP A 500 -18.14 3.02 -0.57
CA ASP A 500 -18.48 2.22 -1.74
C ASP A 500 -17.74 0.87 -1.76
N ALA A 501 -16.49 0.82 -1.34
CA ALA A 501 -15.78 -0.45 -1.18
C ALA A 501 -16.41 -1.34 -0.09
N ASN A 502 -16.90 -0.74 1.00
CA ASN A 502 -17.63 -1.47 2.03
C ASN A 502 -18.99 -1.98 1.53
N ARG A 503 -19.74 -1.19 0.74
CA ARG A 503 -21.01 -1.62 0.12
C ARG A 503 -20.81 -2.81 -0.81
N VAL A 504 -19.77 -2.79 -1.63
CA VAL A 504 -19.40 -3.94 -2.48
C VAL A 504 -19.12 -5.17 -1.62
N GLN A 505 -18.39 -5.03 -0.52
CA GLN A 505 -18.12 -6.14 0.40
C GLN A 505 -19.39 -6.70 1.04
N ASP A 506 -20.34 -5.84 1.43
CA ASP A 506 -21.62 -6.26 2.03
C ASP A 506 -22.46 -7.07 1.03
N ILE A 507 -22.45 -6.67 -0.23
CA ILE A 507 -23.10 -7.42 -1.32
C ILE A 507 -22.47 -8.80 -1.49
N LEU A 508 -21.12 -8.89 -1.48
CA LEU A 508 -20.43 -10.18 -1.57
C LEU A 508 -20.72 -11.08 -0.38
N THR A 509 -20.75 -10.51 0.84
CA THR A 509 -21.11 -11.22 2.07
C THR A 509 -22.53 -11.78 1.98
N SER A 510 -23.46 -10.99 1.47
CA SER A 510 -24.87 -11.39 1.29
C SER A 510 -25.05 -12.48 0.23
N LEU A 511 -24.33 -12.37 -0.90
CA LEU A 511 -24.31 -13.40 -1.93
C LEU A 511 -23.71 -14.74 -1.44
N ALA A 512 -22.68 -14.65 -0.60
CA ALA A 512 -22.08 -15.84 0.02
C ALA A 512 -23.04 -16.50 1.03
N TRP A 513 -23.76 -15.71 1.83
CA TRP A 513 -24.75 -16.21 2.79
C TRP A 513 -25.90 -16.95 2.13
N LEU A 514 -26.39 -16.47 0.98
CA LEU A 514 -27.47 -17.12 0.23
C LEU A 514 -27.11 -18.55 -0.20
N LYS A 515 -25.84 -18.91 -0.32
CA LYS A 515 -25.34 -20.23 -0.73
C LYS A 515 -26.00 -20.75 -2.04
N ALA A 516 -26.63 -19.89 -2.81
CA ALA A 516 -27.37 -20.23 -4.02
C ALA A 516 -26.52 -19.90 -5.26
N PRO A 517 -26.08 -20.89 -6.06
CA PRO A 517 -25.23 -20.65 -7.21
C PRO A 517 -25.88 -19.76 -8.27
N ASN A 518 -27.21 -19.77 -8.37
CA ASN A 518 -27.99 -19.00 -9.34
C ASN A 518 -28.73 -17.81 -8.70
N ALA A 519 -28.25 -17.31 -7.53
CA ALA A 519 -28.84 -16.12 -6.94
C ALA A 519 -28.75 -14.94 -7.90
N GLU A 520 -29.87 -14.27 -8.15
CA GLU A 520 -29.93 -13.07 -8.97
C GLU A 520 -29.58 -11.84 -8.11
N LEU A 521 -28.68 -10.98 -8.60
CA LEU A 521 -28.34 -9.71 -7.97
C LEU A 521 -29.07 -8.58 -8.68
N ILE A 522 -29.85 -7.80 -7.97
CA ILE A 522 -30.62 -6.68 -8.50
C ILE A 522 -30.19 -5.39 -7.81
N GLY A 523 -29.68 -4.45 -8.61
CA GLY A 523 -29.28 -3.13 -8.14
C GLY A 523 -30.27 -2.06 -8.59
N ILE A 524 -30.85 -1.33 -7.65
CA ILE A 524 -31.80 -0.24 -7.90
C ILE A 524 -31.08 1.10 -7.84
N GLY A 525 -31.32 2.00 -8.79
CA GLY A 525 -30.74 3.35 -8.81
C GLY A 525 -29.22 3.35 -8.69
N LYS A 526 -28.64 4.14 -7.79
CA LYS A 526 -27.18 4.23 -7.57
C LYS A 526 -26.55 2.90 -7.12
N ALA A 527 -27.32 2.01 -6.47
CA ALA A 527 -26.82 0.71 -6.04
C ALA A 527 -26.50 -0.23 -7.21
N ALA A 528 -26.99 0.06 -8.42
CA ALA A 528 -26.65 -0.68 -9.63
C ALA A 528 -25.13 -0.73 -9.89
N VAL A 529 -24.40 0.35 -9.60
CA VAL A 529 -22.95 0.41 -9.75
C VAL A 529 -22.25 -0.47 -8.71
N TRP A 530 -22.70 -0.43 -7.45
CA TRP A 530 -22.16 -1.31 -6.40
C TRP A 530 -22.35 -2.79 -6.75
N CYS A 531 -23.53 -3.13 -7.26
CA CYS A 531 -23.87 -4.49 -7.71
C CYS A 531 -23.03 -4.93 -8.91
N LEU A 532 -22.72 -4.02 -9.86
CA LEU A 532 -21.84 -4.30 -10.98
C LEU A 532 -20.44 -4.72 -10.50
N PHE A 533 -19.84 -3.92 -9.62
CA PHE A 533 -18.50 -4.23 -9.10
C PHE A 533 -18.50 -5.49 -8.22
N ALA A 534 -19.53 -5.71 -7.41
CA ALA A 534 -19.67 -6.95 -6.66
C ALA A 534 -19.78 -8.19 -7.54
N ALA A 535 -20.60 -8.14 -8.60
CA ALA A 535 -20.71 -9.22 -9.58
C ALA A 535 -19.39 -9.47 -10.33
N ALA A 536 -18.64 -8.40 -10.64
CA ALA A 536 -17.35 -8.50 -11.32
C ALA A 536 -16.28 -9.23 -10.50
N VAL A 537 -16.22 -8.98 -9.19
CA VAL A 537 -15.19 -9.60 -8.32
C VAL A 537 -15.66 -10.90 -7.67
N ALA A 538 -16.93 -11.27 -7.79
CA ALA A 538 -17.41 -12.57 -7.31
C ALA A 538 -16.63 -13.73 -7.97
N PRO A 539 -16.31 -14.82 -7.22
CA PRO A 539 -15.53 -15.95 -7.76
C PRO A 539 -16.29 -16.78 -8.79
N ARG A 540 -17.59 -16.56 -8.91
CA ARG A 540 -18.50 -17.25 -9.83
C ARG A 540 -19.38 -16.24 -10.57
N PRO A 541 -19.92 -16.58 -11.74
CA PRO A 541 -20.88 -15.73 -12.43
C PRO A 541 -22.09 -15.43 -11.53
N VAL A 542 -22.51 -14.17 -11.50
CA VAL A 542 -23.71 -13.71 -10.78
C VAL A 542 -24.67 -13.11 -11.79
N PRO A 543 -25.88 -13.68 -11.99
CA PRO A 543 -26.90 -13.05 -12.81
C PRO A 543 -27.20 -11.64 -12.27
N LEU A 544 -26.95 -10.61 -13.07
CA LEU A 544 -27.06 -9.21 -12.65
C LEU A 544 -28.20 -8.51 -13.41
N LYS A 545 -29.13 -7.89 -12.68
CA LYS A 545 -30.10 -6.94 -13.20
C LYS A 545 -29.81 -5.57 -12.60
N ALA A 546 -29.27 -4.68 -13.40
CA ALA A 546 -28.87 -3.35 -12.96
C ALA A 546 -28.99 -2.35 -14.12
N ASP A 547 -29.73 -1.29 -13.91
CA ASP A 547 -29.71 -0.11 -14.75
C ASP A 547 -28.65 0.84 -14.23
N LEU A 548 -27.59 1.03 -14.99
CA LEU A 548 -26.43 1.83 -14.58
C LEU A 548 -26.69 3.34 -14.63
N GLY A 549 -27.86 3.76 -15.14
CA GLY A 549 -28.32 5.15 -15.07
C GLY A 549 -27.33 6.14 -15.69
N GLY A 550 -26.75 5.81 -16.85
CA GLY A 550 -25.77 6.65 -17.56
C GLY A 550 -24.38 6.69 -16.93
N PHE A 551 -24.03 5.79 -16.00
CA PHE A 551 -22.65 5.65 -15.53
C PHE A 551 -21.76 5.17 -16.68
N THR A 552 -20.81 6.01 -17.10
CA THR A 552 -19.94 5.77 -18.25
C THR A 552 -18.54 5.30 -17.87
N GLY A 553 -18.17 5.44 -16.58
CA GLY A 553 -16.82 5.21 -16.09
C GLY A 553 -15.87 6.39 -16.31
N ALA A 554 -16.38 7.57 -16.63
CA ALA A 554 -15.60 8.80 -16.58
C ALA A 554 -15.21 9.12 -15.12
N ASP A 555 -14.08 9.83 -14.92
CA ASP A 555 -13.61 10.17 -13.58
C ASP A 555 -14.71 10.87 -12.76
N GLN A 556 -15.48 11.76 -13.37
CA GLN A 556 -16.56 12.46 -12.68
C GLN A 556 -17.67 11.52 -12.19
N ASP A 557 -18.03 10.48 -12.96
CA ASP A 557 -19.00 9.48 -12.52
C ASP A 557 -18.54 8.77 -11.24
N TYR A 558 -17.24 8.48 -11.15
CA TYR A 558 -16.67 7.87 -9.95
C TYR A 558 -16.70 8.83 -8.76
N LEU A 559 -16.31 10.08 -8.97
CA LEU A 559 -16.31 11.09 -7.92
C LEU A 559 -17.70 11.32 -7.33
N ASP A 560 -18.74 11.28 -8.17
CA ASP A 560 -20.11 11.56 -7.78
C ASP A 560 -20.88 10.34 -7.23
N ARG A 561 -20.50 9.13 -7.66
CA ARG A 561 -21.38 7.96 -7.51
C ARG A 561 -20.71 6.69 -6.98
N PHE A 562 -19.37 6.56 -7.11
CA PHE A 562 -18.64 5.35 -6.71
C PHE A 562 -17.17 5.63 -6.47
N PHE A 563 -16.84 6.20 -5.33
CA PHE A 563 -15.45 6.56 -5.06
C PHE A 563 -14.68 5.41 -4.39
N VAL A 564 -13.70 4.86 -5.14
CA VAL A 564 -12.74 3.87 -4.65
C VAL A 564 -11.35 4.20 -5.22
N PRO A 565 -10.36 4.50 -4.35
CA PRO A 565 -8.99 4.75 -4.80
C PRO A 565 -8.42 3.58 -5.60
N GLY A 566 -7.72 3.89 -6.69
CA GLY A 566 -7.11 2.88 -7.57
C GLY A 566 -8.08 2.16 -8.50
N ILE A 567 -9.38 2.44 -8.46
CA ILE A 567 -10.37 1.69 -9.25
C ILE A 567 -10.14 1.84 -10.75
N GLN A 568 -9.83 3.04 -11.23
CA GLN A 568 -9.54 3.30 -12.64
C GLN A 568 -8.23 2.63 -13.07
N ARG A 569 -7.21 2.67 -12.20
CA ARG A 569 -5.94 1.97 -12.43
C ARG A 569 -6.13 0.45 -12.54
N ALA A 570 -7.11 -0.11 -11.84
CA ALA A 570 -7.47 -1.54 -11.88
C ALA A 570 -8.33 -1.94 -13.07
N GLY A 571 -8.62 -1.03 -14.01
CA GLY A 571 -9.42 -1.29 -15.20
C GLY A 571 -10.88 -0.80 -15.10
N GLY A 572 -11.30 -0.33 -13.93
CA GLY A 572 -12.55 0.39 -13.72
C GLY A 572 -13.81 -0.25 -14.30
N PHE A 573 -14.64 0.58 -14.89
CA PHE A 573 -15.95 0.22 -15.42
C PHE A 573 -15.88 -0.81 -16.54
N GLU A 574 -14.93 -0.68 -17.45
CA GLU A 574 -14.79 -1.59 -18.58
C GLU A 574 -14.43 -3.01 -18.13
N ALA A 575 -13.49 -3.12 -17.18
CA ALA A 575 -13.15 -4.42 -16.58
C ALA A 575 -14.34 -5.00 -15.80
N ALA A 576 -15.06 -4.18 -15.04
CA ALA A 576 -16.22 -4.62 -14.28
C ALA A 576 -17.36 -5.12 -15.20
N ARG A 577 -17.67 -4.40 -16.27
CA ARG A 577 -18.65 -4.84 -17.28
C ARG A 577 -18.27 -6.15 -17.92
N LEU A 578 -17.03 -6.25 -18.38
CA LEU A 578 -16.52 -7.48 -18.99
C LEU A 578 -16.68 -8.67 -18.04
N LEU A 579 -16.29 -8.51 -16.78
CA LEU A 579 -16.32 -9.58 -15.77
C LEU A 579 -17.74 -9.96 -15.37
N ALA A 580 -18.65 -8.99 -15.26
CA ALA A 580 -20.07 -9.21 -14.95
C ALA A 580 -20.89 -9.71 -16.16
N GLY A 581 -20.31 -9.76 -17.38
CA GLY A 581 -21.02 -10.18 -18.59
C GLY A 581 -22.02 -9.14 -19.11
N LYS A 582 -21.72 -7.85 -18.98
CA LYS A 582 -22.58 -6.70 -19.35
C LYS A 582 -21.98 -5.88 -20.49
#